data_b0c97dc59f84be691a7192b45bdd7e01
#
_entry.id   b0c97dc59f84be691a7192b45bdd7e01
#
_cell.length_a   1.000
_cell.length_b   1.000
_cell.length_c   1.000
_cell.angle_alpha   90.00
_cell.angle_beta   90.00
_cell.angle_gamma   90.00
#
_symmetry.space_group_name_H-M   'P 1'
#
loop_
_entity.id
_entity.type
_entity.pdbx_description
1 polymer ?
#
loop_
_entity_poly.entity_id
_entity_poly.type
_entity_poly.pdbx_seq_one_letter_code
_entity_poly.pdbx_strand_id
1 'polypeptide(L)'
;MNWKYIILVAATSMLGYGENYLDITPPSDITPEVYFTDVSDLEAYMMGRYGTFNPNSNYGFSGDNGTDNQISKDYNALYTLDESKVPSGSNWDFSGIYAVNWFLDQVLPKWEKGEISGNENEVKHFIGEAYFFRAWYYYQNVKRFGDFPIIEKALPDDKEILIKASVRYPRTDVIHFILSDLEKSIEYMSEQPRHNKTTLWKGVAYLMKSRVALYEGTWLKYFKDTPFVPNGEGWPGKDTWPDWEYPEGNLEAEVNWLFGQAMDASDKIASTVQLASNSKILPQSISEHNDYLEMFGALDMSGYDEILLWKQYSQSLGIANGTAQYAASGNADLGLTRGMVSAFLMEDGLPFYA
;
A
#
# COMPACT_ATOMS: atom_id res chain seq x y z
N MET A 1 7.38 48.73 56.43
CA MET A 1 7.17 47.35 56.07
C MET A 1 8.54 46.73 55.74
N ASN A 2 9.01 45.76 56.52
CA ASN A 2 10.39 45.26 56.45
C ASN A 2 10.65 44.47 55.20
N TRP A 3 11.59 44.86 54.38
CA TRP A 3 11.97 44.25 53.10
C TRP A 3 12.30 42.74 53.24
N LYS A 4 12.70 42.27 54.39
CA LYS A 4 12.92 40.85 54.70
C LYS A 4 11.66 39.97 54.61
N TYR A 5 10.48 40.51 54.82
CA TYR A 5 9.21 39.78 54.68
C TYR A 5 8.72 39.72 53.23
N ILE A 6 9.10 40.69 52.40
CA ILE A 6 8.79 40.68 50.96
C ILE A 6 9.61 39.63 50.24
N ILE A 7 10.88 39.41 50.62
CA ILE A 7 11.74 38.37 50.03
C ILE A 7 11.28 36.97 50.49
N LEU A 8 10.78 36.83 51.72
CA LEU A 8 10.28 35.54 52.21
C LEU A 8 8.96 35.11 51.53
N VAL A 9 8.06 36.06 51.26
CA VAL A 9 6.80 35.82 50.55
C VAL A 9 7.06 35.54 49.06
N ALA A 10 8.03 36.18 48.43
CA ALA A 10 8.43 35.87 47.06
C ALA A 10 9.12 34.51 46.92
N ALA A 11 9.91 34.08 47.92
CA ALA A 11 10.56 32.77 47.92
C ALA A 11 9.58 31.62 48.20
N THR A 12 8.53 31.83 49.00
CA THR A 12 7.50 30.81 49.26
C THR A 12 6.49 30.68 48.11
N SER A 13 6.27 31.72 47.30
CA SER A 13 5.43 31.67 46.12
C SER A 13 6.12 30.96 44.93
N MET A 14 7.46 30.84 44.93
CA MET A 14 8.20 30.09 43.91
C MET A 14 8.35 28.57 44.24
N LEU A 15 8.07 28.17 45.48
CA LEU A 15 8.13 26.74 45.86
C LEU A 15 6.78 26.01 45.74
N GLY A 16 5.74 26.65 45.27
CA GLY A 16 4.39 26.09 45.16
C GLY A 16 3.93 25.78 43.75
N TYR A 17 4.72 26.08 42.73
CA TYR A 17 4.45 25.58 41.37
C TYR A 17 5.18 24.27 41.17
N GLY A 18 4.46 23.18 41.47
CA GLY A 18 4.95 21.84 41.32
C GLY A 18 5.40 21.57 39.85
N GLU A 19 6.30 20.60 39.75
CA GLU A 19 6.90 20.11 38.50
C GLU A 19 5.88 19.70 37.40
N ASN A 20 4.59 19.69 37.74
CA ASN A 20 3.51 19.26 36.81
C ASN A 20 2.90 20.41 35.96
N TYR A 21 3.33 21.67 36.11
CA TYR A 21 2.73 22.76 35.30
C TYR A 21 3.19 22.73 33.83
N LEU A 22 4.35 22.13 33.54
CA LEU A 22 4.88 21.97 32.21
C LEU A 22 4.38 20.68 31.53
N ASP A 23 3.81 19.74 32.28
CA ASP A 23 3.27 18.45 31.79
C ASP A 23 1.76 18.49 31.56
N ILE A 24 1.11 19.66 31.73
CA ILE A 24 -0.30 19.80 31.38
C ILE A 24 -0.41 19.93 29.87
N THR A 25 -0.87 18.88 29.22
CA THR A 25 -1.28 18.95 27.81
C THR A 25 -2.38 20.01 27.66
N PRO A 26 -2.30 20.92 26.67
CA PRO A 26 -3.36 21.91 26.44
C PRO A 26 -4.71 21.18 26.34
N PRO A 27 -5.78 21.75 26.95
CA PRO A 27 -7.12 21.12 26.89
C PRO A 27 -7.68 20.99 25.48
N SER A 28 -7.04 21.60 24.48
CA SER A 28 -7.37 21.52 23.05
C SER A 28 -6.59 20.47 22.29
N ASP A 29 -5.56 19.86 22.91
CA ASP A 29 -4.80 18.80 22.24
C ASP A 29 -5.50 17.47 22.43
N ILE A 30 -5.89 16.87 21.33
CA ILE A 30 -6.39 15.49 21.30
C ILE A 30 -5.18 14.60 21.52
N THR A 31 -5.02 14.13 22.78
CA THR A 31 -3.95 13.16 23.09
C THR A 31 -4.35 11.77 22.63
N PRO A 32 -3.39 10.85 22.38
CA PRO A 32 -3.69 9.46 22.01
C PRO A 32 -4.61 8.75 23.00
N GLU A 33 -4.56 9.12 24.29
CA GLU A 33 -5.39 8.51 25.35
C GLU A 33 -6.89 8.84 25.21
N VAL A 34 -7.23 10.03 24.67
CA VAL A 34 -8.61 10.47 24.47
C VAL A 34 -9.10 10.26 23.04
N TYR A 35 -8.22 9.89 22.12
CA TYR A 35 -8.56 9.51 20.75
C TYR A 35 -8.84 8.01 20.69
N PHE A 36 -9.58 7.54 19.72
CA PHE A 36 -10.00 6.14 19.56
C PHE A 36 -10.87 5.62 20.73
N THR A 37 -11.88 6.38 21.09
CA THR A 37 -12.86 5.99 22.10
C THR A 37 -14.18 5.50 21.50
N ASP A 38 -14.42 5.78 20.24
CA ASP A 38 -15.61 5.39 19.50
C ASP A 38 -15.22 4.82 18.13
N VAL A 39 -16.05 3.94 17.60
CA VAL A 39 -15.83 3.32 16.28
C VAL A 39 -15.70 4.36 15.15
N SER A 40 -16.38 5.49 15.27
CA SER A 40 -16.26 6.59 14.29
C SER A 40 -14.87 7.24 14.25
N ASP A 41 -14.13 7.21 15.35
CA ASP A 41 -12.74 7.69 15.39
C ASP A 41 -11.85 6.75 14.56
N LEU A 42 -12.09 5.44 14.65
CA LEU A 42 -11.37 4.43 13.89
C LEU A 42 -11.64 4.60 12.39
N GLU A 43 -12.91 4.75 12.02
CA GLU A 43 -13.33 5.00 10.64
C GLU A 43 -12.65 6.24 10.07
N ALA A 44 -12.72 7.37 10.78
CA ALA A 44 -12.12 8.64 10.34
C ALA A 44 -10.61 8.51 10.12
N TYR A 45 -9.92 7.78 11.00
CA TYR A 45 -8.48 7.55 10.87
C TYR A 45 -8.16 6.66 9.67
N MET A 46 -8.89 5.55 9.47
CA MET A 46 -8.68 4.65 8.35
C MET A 46 -9.01 5.30 7.01
N MET A 47 -10.05 6.13 6.92
CA MET A 47 -10.38 6.87 5.71
C MET A 47 -9.21 7.71 5.19
N GLY A 48 -8.39 8.26 6.08
CA GLY A 48 -7.15 8.95 5.71
C GLY A 48 -6.12 8.06 5.01
N ARG A 49 -6.19 6.74 5.14
CA ARG A 49 -5.26 5.78 4.49
C ARG A 49 -5.63 5.48 3.04
N TYR A 50 -6.89 5.63 2.66
CA TYR A 50 -7.36 5.36 1.29
C TYR A 50 -6.71 6.26 0.23
N GLY A 51 -6.10 7.38 0.63
CA GLY A 51 -5.27 8.20 -0.25
C GLY A 51 -4.15 7.43 -0.96
N THR A 52 -3.68 6.31 -0.40
CA THR A 52 -2.68 5.44 -1.05
C THR A 52 -3.17 4.79 -2.35
N PHE A 53 -4.50 4.66 -2.54
CA PHE A 53 -5.10 4.11 -3.75
C PHE A 53 -5.45 5.18 -4.79
N ASN A 54 -5.13 6.45 -4.52
CA ASN A 54 -5.42 7.52 -5.45
C ASN A 54 -4.48 7.43 -6.65
N PRO A 55 -4.96 7.06 -7.85
CA PRO A 55 -4.20 7.35 -9.05
C PRO A 55 -4.08 8.86 -9.16
N ASN A 56 -2.89 9.35 -9.49
CA ASN A 56 -2.79 10.75 -9.82
C ASN A 56 -3.60 11.03 -11.11
N SER A 57 -3.88 12.30 -11.41
CA SER A 57 -4.72 12.70 -12.55
C SER A 57 -4.22 12.19 -13.91
N ASN A 58 -2.93 11.78 -14.00
CA ASN A 58 -2.27 11.37 -15.24
C ASN A 58 -1.91 9.88 -15.25
N TYR A 59 -2.43 9.11 -14.32
CA TYR A 59 -2.01 7.72 -14.10
C TYR A 59 -2.01 6.87 -15.38
N GLY A 60 -3.02 6.99 -16.23
CA GLY A 60 -3.12 6.24 -17.48
C GLY A 60 -2.07 6.62 -18.55
N PHE A 61 -1.45 7.81 -18.44
CA PHE A 61 -0.48 8.30 -19.43
C PHE A 61 0.96 8.32 -18.92
N SER A 62 1.17 8.41 -17.62
CA SER A 62 2.51 8.51 -17.04
C SER A 62 3.06 7.18 -16.54
N GLY A 63 2.25 6.13 -16.52
CA GLY A 63 2.64 4.82 -16.00
C GLY A 63 3.82 4.18 -16.76
N ASP A 64 3.87 4.38 -18.08
CA ASP A 64 4.92 3.87 -18.95
C ASP A 64 6.00 4.90 -19.27
N ASN A 65 5.95 6.09 -18.66
CA ASN A 65 6.95 7.11 -18.93
C ASN A 65 8.33 6.67 -18.43
N GLY A 66 9.31 6.73 -19.32
CA GLY A 66 10.66 6.27 -19.03
C GLY A 66 10.87 4.77 -19.25
N THR A 67 9.96 4.11 -19.97
CA THR A 67 10.13 2.72 -20.47
C THR A 67 10.49 2.72 -21.96
N ASP A 68 10.64 1.54 -22.54
CA ASP A 68 10.79 1.35 -24.00
C ASP A 68 9.50 1.67 -24.78
N ASN A 69 8.37 1.81 -24.11
CA ASN A 69 7.08 2.13 -24.73
C ASN A 69 6.86 3.63 -24.85
N GLN A 70 7.22 4.40 -23.83
CA GLN A 70 6.83 5.80 -23.70
C GLN A 70 7.95 6.67 -23.13
N ILE A 71 8.08 7.88 -23.68
CA ILE A 71 9.09 8.86 -23.28
C ILE A 71 8.43 10.25 -23.14
N SER A 72 8.94 11.04 -22.19
CA SER A 72 8.60 12.48 -22.11
C SER A 72 9.42 13.28 -23.11
N LYS A 73 9.02 14.55 -23.34
CA LYS A 73 9.80 15.51 -24.14
C LYS A 73 11.14 15.84 -23.51
N ASP A 74 11.26 15.68 -22.19
CA ASP A 74 12.46 16.01 -21.46
C ASP A 74 13.51 14.89 -21.59
N TYR A 75 14.78 15.31 -21.66
CA TYR A 75 15.90 14.38 -21.70
C TYR A 75 15.90 13.46 -20.47
N ASN A 76 16.03 12.16 -20.69
CA ASN A 76 16.12 11.15 -19.64
C ASN A 76 17.44 10.38 -19.74
N ALA A 77 18.34 10.61 -18.79
CA ALA A 77 19.64 9.95 -18.70
C ALA A 77 19.57 8.42 -18.52
N LEU A 78 18.40 7.87 -18.18
CA LEU A 78 18.20 6.42 -18.02
C LEU A 78 18.59 5.64 -19.30
N TYR A 79 18.39 6.24 -20.48
CA TYR A 79 18.66 5.61 -21.78
C TYR A 79 20.02 5.96 -22.37
N THR A 80 20.83 6.72 -21.64
CA THR A 80 22.16 7.14 -22.10
C THR A 80 23.23 6.33 -21.38
N LEU A 81 24.07 5.65 -22.16
CA LEU A 81 25.24 4.94 -21.62
C LEU A 81 26.07 5.93 -20.79
N ASP A 82 26.54 5.50 -19.64
CA ASP A 82 27.42 6.23 -18.71
C ASP A 82 26.76 7.42 -17.95
N GLU A 83 25.53 7.80 -18.25
CA GLU A 83 24.84 8.90 -17.55
C GLU A 83 23.83 8.42 -16.48
N SER A 84 23.35 7.19 -16.59
CA SER A 84 22.46 6.61 -15.58
C SER A 84 23.23 6.39 -14.27
N LYS A 85 22.81 7.08 -13.21
CA LYS A 85 23.45 7.00 -11.89
C LYS A 85 22.46 6.43 -10.87
N VAL A 86 23.02 5.68 -9.92
CA VAL A 86 22.24 5.30 -8.73
C VAL A 86 21.85 6.58 -8.00
N PRO A 87 20.56 6.82 -7.73
CA PRO A 87 20.12 8.01 -7.01
C PRO A 87 20.83 8.12 -5.66
N SER A 88 21.31 9.31 -5.33
CA SER A 88 21.83 9.61 -4.00
C SER A 88 20.67 9.92 -3.05
N GLY A 89 20.74 9.41 -1.83
CA GLY A 89 19.75 9.65 -0.78
C GLY A 89 18.86 8.45 -0.49
N SER A 90 18.12 8.55 0.61
CA SER A 90 17.17 7.51 1.03
C SER A 90 15.83 7.70 0.31
N ASN A 91 15.38 6.65 -0.34
CA ASN A 91 14.01 6.57 -0.87
C ASN A 91 13.10 5.73 0.04
N TRP A 92 13.55 5.47 1.26
CA TRP A 92 12.78 4.70 2.24
C TRP A 92 11.72 5.58 2.86
N ASP A 93 10.49 5.12 2.80
CA ASP A 93 9.36 5.78 3.41
C ASP A 93 8.65 4.81 4.34
N PHE A 94 8.68 5.11 5.63
CA PHE A 94 8.00 4.36 6.67
C PHE A 94 6.75 5.08 7.18
N SER A 95 6.39 6.24 6.63
CA SER A 95 5.29 7.06 7.14
C SER A 95 3.96 6.31 7.20
N GLY A 96 3.63 5.56 6.15
CA GLY A 96 2.44 4.72 6.10
C GLY A 96 2.48 3.56 7.12
N ILE A 97 3.63 2.89 7.23
CA ILE A 97 3.86 1.80 8.21
C ILE A 97 3.76 2.35 9.63
N TYR A 98 4.44 3.46 9.91
CA TYR A 98 4.39 4.12 11.22
C TYR A 98 2.96 4.48 11.62
N ALA A 99 2.21 5.11 10.72
CA ALA A 99 0.84 5.53 10.99
C ALA A 99 -0.08 4.34 11.33
N VAL A 100 0.08 3.22 10.63
CA VAL A 100 -0.71 2.01 10.92
C VAL A 100 -0.24 1.34 12.21
N ASN A 101 1.06 1.26 12.45
CA ASN A 101 1.60 0.71 13.70
C ASN A 101 1.12 1.55 14.90
N TRP A 102 1.17 2.89 14.78
CA TRP A 102 0.67 3.77 15.83
C TRP A 102 -0.83 3.53 16.10
N PHE A 103 -1.65 3.38 15.07
CA PHE A 103 -3.06 3.04 15.23
C PHE A 103 -3.22 1.70 15.99
N LEU A 104 -2.53 0.65 15.55
CA LEU A 104 -2.62 -0.67 16.19
C LEU A 104 -2.14 -0.63 17.65
N ASP A 105 -1.06 0.10 17.94
CA ASP A 105 -0.52 0.25 19.29
C ASP A 105 -1.53 0.95 20.24
N GLN A 106 -2.35 1.87 19.72
CA GLN A 106 -3.38 2.56 20.52
C GLN A 106 -4.68 1.76 20.61
N VAL A 107 -5.12 1.16 19.51
CA VAL A 107 -6.46 0.57 19.39
C VAL A 107 -6.52 -0.83 19.99
N LEU A 108 -5.52 -1.69 19.77
CA LEU A 108 -5.59 -3.08 20.23
C LEU A 108 -5.74 -3.18 21.76
N PRO A 109 -4.97 -2.46 22.61
CA PRO A 109 -5.15 -2.53 24.05
C PRO A 109 -6.50 -1.99 24.53
N LYS A 110 -7.08 -1.00 23.85
CA LYS A 110 -8.39 -0.45 24.17
C LYS A 110 -9.52 -1.41 23.78
N TRP A 111 -9.40 -2.01 22.61
CA TRP A 111 -10.34 -3.03 22.16
C TRP A 111 -10.37 -4.25 23.08
N GLU A 112 -9.21 -4.78 23.49
CA GLU A 112 -9.09 -5.91 24.42
C GLU A 112 -9.74 -5.62 25.78
N LYS A 113 -9.75 -4.35 26.21
CA LYS A 113 -10.39 -3.90 27.46
C LYS A 113 -11.87 -3.53 27.29
N GLY A 114 -12.38 -3.51 26.07
CA GLY A 114 -13.76 -3.04 25.78
C GLY A 114 -13.93 -1.52 25.99
N GLU A 115 -12.87 -0.72 25.80
CA GLU A 115 -12.88 0.73 26.02
C GLU A 115 -13.30 1.53 24.76
N ILE A 116 -13.60 0.84 23.64
CA ILE A 116 -14.06 1.47 22.41
C ILE A 116 -15.57 1.28 22.28
N SER A 117 -16.31 2.39 22.26
CA SER A 117 -17.77 2.34 22.10
C SER A 117 -18.15 2.07 20.64
N GLY A 118 -19.36 1.54 20.46
CA GLY A 118 -19.91 1.19 19.15
C GLY A 118 -20.04 -0.31 18.91
N ASN A 119 -20.22 -0.68 17.66
CA ASN A 119 -20.40 -2.07 17.27
C ASN A 119 -19.03 -2.79 17.22
N GLU A 120 -18.89 -3.89 17.96
CA GLU A 120 -17.64 -4.66 18.03
C GLU A 120 -17.19 -5.18 16.66
N ASN A 121 -18.09 -5.57 15.77
CA ASN A 121 -17.75 -6.02 14.44
C ASN A 121 -17.19 -4.87 13.57
N GLU A 122 -17.65 -3.63 13.81
CA GLU A 122 -17.08 -2.45 13.15
C GLU A 122 -15.69 -2.13 13.69
N VAL A 123 -15.48 -2.26 15.01
CA VAL A 123 -14.14 -2.10 15.60
C VAL A 123 -13.18 -3.12 15.00
N LYS A 124 -13.56 -4.40 14.95
CA LYS A 124 -12.76 -5.46 14.29
C LYS A 124 -12.49 -5.15 12.85
N HIS A 125 -13.49 -4.65 12.11
CA HIS A 125 -13.33 -4.31 10.71
C HIS A 125 -12.22 -3.27 10.49
N PHE A 126 -12.18 -2.18 11.26
CA PHE A 126 -11.14 -1.16 11.12
C PHE A 126 -9.77 -1.64 11.59
N ILE A 127 -9.70 -2.54 12.58
CA ILE A 127 -8.44 -3.24 12.91
C ILE A 127 -7.98 -4.08 11.71
N GLY A 128 -8.91 -4.78 11.05
CA GLY A 128 -8.62 -5.55 9.83
C GLY A 128 -8.13 -4.67 8.66
N GLU A 129 -8.73 -3.48 8.49
CA GLU A 129 -8.24 -2.50 7.50
C GLU A 129 -6.80 -2.03 7.83
N ALA A 130 -6.49 -1.83 9.10
CA ALA A 130 -5.14 -1.45 9.52
C ALA A 130 -4.11 -2.51 9.11
N TYR A 131 -4.39 -3.80 9.38
CA TYR A 131 -3.54 -4.89 8.92
C TYR A 131 -3.41 -4.94 7.39
N PHE A 132 -4.50 -4.69 6.66
CA PHE A 132 -4.46 -4.60 5.20
C PHE A 132 -3.54 -3.49 4.71
N PHE A 133 -3.66 -2.28 5.27
CA PHE A 133 -2.82 -1.15 4.88
C PHE A 133 -1.36 -1.39 5.22
N ARG A 134 -1.05 -2.01 6.38
CA ARG A 134 0.32 -2.38 6.71
C ARG A 134 0.90 -3.36 5.69
N ALA A 135 0.17 -4.42 5.37
CA ALA A 135 0.54 -5.38 4.33
C ALA A 135 0.74 -4.69 2.97
N TRP A 136 -0.13 -3.76 2.59
CA TRP A 136 0.00 -2.98 1.36
C TRP A 136 1.28 -2.16 1.31
N TYR A 137 1.60 -1.40 2.36
CA TYR A 137 2.83 -0.60 2.42
C TYR A 137 4.08 -1.47 2.37
N TYR A 138 4.10 -2.58 3.09
CA TYR A 138 5.20 -3.53 3.03
C TYR A 138 5.36 -4.14 1.63
N TYR A 139 4.27 -4.52 1.00
CA TYR A 139 4.33 -5.07 -0.36
C TYR A 139 4.89 -4.08 -1.39
N GLN A 140 4.53 -2.79 -1.31
CA GLN A 140 5.14 -1.77 -2.17
C GLN A 140 6.65 -1.68 -1.92
N ASN A 141 7.09 -1.75 -0.68
CA ASN A 141 8.51 -1.69 -0.32
C ASN A 141 9.28 -2.94 -0.78
N VAL A 142 8.74 -4.16 -0.61
CA VAL A 142 9.37 -5.39 -1.12
C VAL A 142 9.54 -5.37 -2.63
N LYS A 143 8.54 -4.92 -3.37
CA LYS A 143 8.64 -4.77 -4.83
C LYS A 143 9.76 -3.82 -5.26
N ARG A 144 10.00 -2.78 -4.46
CA ARG A 144 10.99 -1.73 -4.76
C ARG A 144 12.40 -2.08 -4.27
N PHE A 145 12.52 -2.69 -3.10
CA PHE A 145 13.80 -2.83 -2.38
C PHE A 145 14.23 -4.27 -2.16
N GLY A 146 13.35 -5.25 -2.35
CA GLY A 146 13.60 -6.64 -1.96
C GLY A 146 13.60 -6.80 -0.44
N ASP A 147 14.75 -7.17 0.13
CA ASP A 147 14.93 -7.25 1.57
C ASP A 147 14.60 -5.93 2.25
N PHE A 148 13.82 -5.99 3.35
CA PHE A 148 13.31 -4.79 4.00
C PHE A 148 13.18 -4.98 5.52
N PRO A 149 13.33 -3.93 6.35
CA PRO A 149 13.12 -4.03 7.79
C PRO A 149 11.67 -4.35 8.14
N ILE A 150 11.44 -5.23 9.12
CA ILE A 150 10.12 -5.50 9.70
C ILE A 150 10.00 -4.71 10.99
N ILE A 151 9.06 -3.77 11.03
CA ILE A 151 8.77 -2.89 12.16
C ILE A 151 7.28 -3.00 12.47
N GLU A 152 6.94 -3.59 13.61
CA GLU A 152 5.56 -3.91 14.00
C GLU A 152 4.93 -2.88 14.93
N LYS A 153 5.72 -1.92 15.43
CA LYS A 153 5.30 -0.89 16.40
C LYS A 153 5.69 0.50 15.94
N ALA A 154 5.01 1.52 16.45
CA ALA A 154 5.44 2.90 16.29
C ALA A 154 6.70 3.12 17.15
N LEU A 155 7.84 3.26 16.49
CA LEU A 155 9.10 3.48 17.17
C LEU A 155 9.26 4.95 17.58
N PRO A 156 9.88 5.22 18.75
CA PRO A 156 10.21 6.58 19.15
C PRO A 156 11.32 7.16 18.24
N ASP A 157 11.44 8.49 18.22
CA ASP A 157 12.54 9.19 17.54
C ASP A 157 13.82 9.09 18.39
N ASP A 158 14.37 7.88 18.43
CA ASP A 158 15.62 7.53 19.11
C ASP A 158 16.57 6.87 18.12
N LYS A 159 17.76 7.45 17.97
CA LYS A 159 18.73 7.03 16.96
C LYS A 159 19.18 5.57 17.14
N GLU A 160 19.39 5.11 18.37
CA GLU A 160 19.90 3.75 18.62
C GLU A 160 18.81 2.72 18.34
N ILE A 161 17.57 3.01 18.74
CA ILE A 161 16.40 2.17 18.46
C ILE A 161 16.17 2.08 16.96
N LEU A 162 16.20 3.22 16.26
CA LEU A 162 15.97 3.27 14.79
C LEU A 162 17.06 2.54 14.02
N ILE A 163 18.35 2.69 14.37
CA ILE A 163 19.45 1.94 13.75
C ILE A 163 19.26 0.44 13.95
N LYS A 164 18.94 0.00 15.17
CA LYS A 164 18.70 -1.42 15.47
C LYS A 164 17.52 -2.00 14.70
N ALA A 165 16.44 -1.23 14.55
CA ALA A 165 15.25 -1.63 13.80
C ALA A 165 15.43 -1.60 12.28
N SER A 166 16.47 -0.94 11.77
CA SER A 166 16.73 -0.77 10.33
C SER A 166 17.41 -1.96 9.66
N VAL A 167 17.61 -3.07 10.38
CA VAL A 167 18.16 -4.30 9.81
C VAL A 167 17.18 -4.88 8.79
N ARG A 168 17.65 -5.14 7.58
CA ARG A 168 16.83 -5.75 6.51
C ARG A 168 16.66 -7.23 6.78
N TYR A 169 15.43 -7.67 6.81
CA TYR A 169 15.07 -9.08 6.77
C TYR A 169 15.04 -9.59 5.32
N PRO A 170 15.35 -10.87 5.09
CA PRO A 170 15.17 -11.49 3.78
C PRO A 170 13.77 -11.24 3.23
N ARG A 171 13.65 -10.96 1.94
CA ARG A 171 12.36 -10.66 1.32
C ARG A 171 11.29 -11.71 1.59
N THR A 172 11.68 -12.99 1.67
CA THR A 172 10.77 -14.08 1.99
C THR A 172 10.14 -13.91 3.37
N ASP A 173 10.92 -13.53 4.40
CA ASP A 173 10.41 -13.28 5.75
C ASP A 173 9.45 -12.08 5.74
N VAL A 174 9.76 -11.04 4.97
CA VAL A 174 8.88 -9.87 4.82
C VAL A 174 7.56 -10.28 4.14
N ILE A 175 7.60 -11.18 3.16
CA ILE A 175 6.39 -11.70 2.51
C ILE A 175 5.56 -12.55 3.48
N HIS A 176 6.17 -13.41 4.28
CA HIS A 176 5.45 -14.15 5.33
C HIS A 176 4.77 -13.18 6.32
N PHE A 177 5.46 -12.11 6.72
CA PHE A 177 4.86 -11.06 7.55
C PHE A 177 3.66 -10.40 6.87
N ILE A 178 3.78 -10.04 5.59
CA ILE A 178 2.68 -9.48 4.79
C ILE A 178 1.49 -10.44 4.72
N LEU A 179 1.73 -11.71 4.45
CA LEU A 179 0.67 -12.74 4.38
C LEU A 179 -0.01 -12.94 5.74
N SER A 180 0.75 -12.92 6.85
CA SER A 180 0.19 -12.96 8.20
C SER A 180 -0.73 -11.75 8.50
N ASP A 181 -0.34 -10.55 8.09
CA ASP A 181 -1.20 -9.37 8.24
C ASP A 181 -2.46 -9.46 7.37
N LEU A 182 -2.35 -10.01 6.16
CA LEU A 182 -3.52 -10.25 5.31
C LEU A 182 -4.45 -11.31 5.88
N GLU A 183 -3.93 -12.32 6.58
CA GLU A 183 -4.76 -13.30 7.30
C GLU A 183 -5.55 -12.65 8.44
N LYS A 184 -4.92 -11.78 9.24
CA LYS A 184 -5.62 -10.99 10.26
C LYS A 184 -6.66 -10.05 9.64
N SER A 185 -6.33 -9.45 8.50
CA SER A 185 -7.25 -8.63 7.74
C SER A 185 -8.48 -9.43 7.29
N ILE A 186 -8.28 -10.63 6.74
CA ILE A 186 -9.34 -11.55 6.35
C ILE A 186 -10.18 -11.99 7.54
N GLU A 187 -9.57 -12.25 8.68
CA GLU A 187 -10.27 -12.64 9.92
C GLU A 187 -11.20 -11.54 10.42
N TYR A 188 -10.76 -10.29 10.42
CA TYR A 188 -11.45 -9.18 11.10
C TYR A 188 -12.36 -8.35 10.21
N MET A 189 -12.08 -8.23 8.91
CA MET A 189 -12.93 -7.41 8.04
C MET A 189 -14.30 -8.05 7.75
N SER A 190 -15.25 -7.21 7.37
CA SER A 190 -16.59 -7.61 6.99
C SER A 190 -16.61 -8.59 5.81
N GLU A 191 -17.52 -9.58 5.86
CA GLU A 191 -17.74 -10.54 4.76
C GLU A 191 -18.28 -9.86 3.49
N GLN A 192 -19.11 -8.85 3.68
CA GLN A 192 -19.82 -8.19 2.59
C GLN A 192 -19.16 -6.89 2.18
N PRO A 193 -19.23 -6.53 0.90
CA PRO A 193 -18.77 -5.23 0.42
C PRO A 193 -19.43 -4.08 1.18
N ARG A 194 -18.66 -3.01 1.40
CA ARG A 194 -19.10 -1.80 2.11
C ARG A 194 -19.11 -0.61 1.16
N HIS A 195 -19.96 0.39 1.46
CA HIS A 195 -20.02 1.66 0.74
C HIS A 195 -20.00 1.51 -0.79
N ASN A 196 -20.82 0.61 -1.33
CA ASN A 196 -20.85 0.30 -2.77
C ASN A 196 -19.48 -0.13 -3.32
N LYS A 197 -18.72 -0.92 -2.56
CA LYS A 197 -17.36 -1.39 -2.91
C LYS A 197 -16.31 -0.28 -3.02
N THR A 198 -16.51 0.87 -2.38
CA THR A 198 -15.51 1.95 -2.36
C THR A 198 -14.57 1.89 -1.15
N THR A 199 -14.83 0.99 -0.20
CA THR A 199 -13.98 0.71 0.95
C THR A 199 -13.60 -0.77 1.02
N LEU A 200 -12.58 -1.05 1.82
CA LEU A 200 -12.07 -2.41 2.00
C LEU A 200 -13.11 -3.34 2.61
N TRP A 201 -12.99 -4.60 2.28
CA TRP A 201 -13.75 -5.70 2.84
C TRP A 201 -12.96 -7.00 2.59
N LYS A 202 -13.39 -8.09 3.21
CA LYS A 202 -12.66 -9.38 3.19
C LYS A 202 -12.28 -9.86 1.78
N GLY A 203 -13.15 -9.65 0.78
CA GLY A 203 -12.86 -10.05 -0.60
C GLY A 203 -11.64 -9.36 -1.21
N VAL A 204 -11.42 -8.08 -0.85
CA VAL A 204 -10.22 -7.34 -1.30
C VAL A 204 -8.96 -7.91 -0.66
N ALA A 205 -9.04 -8.34 0.63
CA ALA A 205 -7.90 -8.95 1.30
C ALA A 205 -7.53 -10.32 0.71
N TYR A 206 -8.50 -11.15 0.34
CA TYR A 206 -8.23 -12.38 -0.39
C TYR A 206 -7.55 -12.13 -1.74
N LEU A 207 -8.05 -11.17 -2.51
CA LEU A 207 -7.42 -10.80 -3.80
C LEU A 207 -5.99 -10.32 -3.59
N MET A 208 -5.75 -9.50 -2.56
CA MET A 208 -4.40 -9.00 -2.25
C MET A 208 -3.47 -10.13 -1.80
N LYS A 209 -3.96 -11.06 -0.96
CA LYS A 209 -3.20 -12.24 -0.53
C LYS A 209 -2.78 -13.09 -1.73
N SER A 210 -3.71 -13.38 -2.64
CA SER A 210 -3.41 -14.11 -3.87
C SER A 210 -2.35 -13.41 -4.71
N ARG A 211 -2.47 -12.09 -4.89
CA ARG A 211 -1.50 -11.30 -5.68
C ARG A 211 -0.11 -11.29 -5.05
N VAL A 212 0.01 -11.09 -3.75
CA VAL A 212 1.30 -11.08 -3.03
C VAL A 212 1.98 -12.44 -3.14
N ALA A 213 1.25 -13.51 -2.86
CA ALA A 213 1.79 -14.86 -2.89
C ALA A 213 2.21 -15.29 -4.31
N LEU A 214 1.40 -14.97 -5.33
CA LEU A 214 1.73 -15.24 -6.73
C LEU A 214 2.99 -14.46 -7.17
N TYR A 215 3.07 -13.18 -6.80
CA TYR A 215 4.21 -12.32 -7.13
C TYR A 215 5.50 -12.90 -6.56
N GLU A 216 5.52 -13.22 -5.28
CA GLU A 216 6.73 -13.73 -4.64
C GLU A 216 7.08 -15.14 -5.13
N GLY A 217 6.10 -16.04 -5.25
CA GLY A 217 6.34 -17.37 -5.81
C GLY A 217 6.95 -17.34 -7.20
N THR A 218 6.46 -16.44 -8.08
CA THR A 218 7.05 -16.25 -9.41
C THR A 218 8.41 -15.58 -9.34
N TRP A 219 8.61 -14.62 -8.45
CA TRP A 219 9.91 -13.97 -8.26
C TRP A 219 10.97 -14.98 -7.84
N LEU A 220 10.74 -15.75 -6.78
CA LEU A 220 11.67 -16.76 -6.29
C LEU A 220 11.97 -17.81 -7.37
N LYS A 221 10.96 -18.25 -8.13
CA LYS A 221 11.10 -19.25 -9.19
C LYS A 221 11.97 -18.77 -10.34
N TYR A 222 11.77 -17.54 -10.81
CA TYR A 222 12.41 -17.04 -12.02
C TYR A 222 13.76 -16.33 -11.76
N PHE A 223 13.99 -15.84 -10.55
CA PHE A 223 15.24 -15.23 -10.16
C PHE A 223 16.10 -16.11 -9.24
N LYS A 224 15.78 -17.40 -9.13
CA LYS A 224 16.63 -18.35 -8.39
C LYS A 224 18.08 -18.22 -8.85
N ASP A 225 19.00 -18.52 -7.95
CA ASP A 225 20.45 -18.47 -8.20
C ASP A 225 21.01 -17.06 -8.51
N THR A 226 20.25 -15.99 -8.29
CA THR A 226 20.68 -14.60 -8.47
C THR A 226 20.73 -13.85 -7.12
N PRO A 227 21.42 -12.68 -7.04
CA PRO A 227 21.44 -11.86 -5.84
C PRO A 227 20.06 -11.33 -5.39
N PHE A 228 19.02 -11.48 -6.21
CA PHE A 228 17.68 -10.96 -5.97
C PHE A 228 16.79 -11.86 -5.11
N VAL A 229 17.28 -13.04 -4.76
CA VAL A 229 16.58 -13.98 -3.89
C VAL A 229 17.47 -14.41 -2.72
N PRO A 230 16.91 -14.66 -1.52
CA PRO A 230 17.68 -15.15 -0.39
C PRO A 230 18.42 -16.45 -0.74
N ASN A 231 19.65 -16.56 -0.26
CA ASN A 231 20.58 -17.67 -0.57
C ASN A 231 20.96 -17.84 -2.05
N GLY A 232 20.55 -16.93 -2.95
CA GLY A 232 21.06 -16.88 -4.31
C GLY A 232 22.52 -16.41 -4.35
N GLU A 233 23.20 -16.68 -5.48
CA GLU A 233 24.60 -16.28 -5.64
C GLU A 233 24.75 -14.76 -5.55
N GLY A 234 25.58 -14.28 -4.61
CA GLY A 234 25.81 -12.85 -4.37
C GLY A 234 24.68 -12.14 -3.61
N TRP A 235 23.75 -12.84 -2.99
CA TRP A 235 22.71 -12.22 -2.16
C TRP A 235 23.34 -11.43 -1.00
N PRO A 236 23.08 -10.10 -0.91
CA PRO A 236 23.74 -9.24 0.08
C PRO A 236 23.27 -9.51 1.52
N GLY A 237 22.12 -10.13 1.71
CA GLY A 237 21.62 -10.50 3.05
C GLY A 237 22.44 -11.59 3.74
N LYS A 238 23.30 -12.31 3.00
CA LYS A 238 24.11 -13.42 3.55
C LYS A 238 25.06 -12.98 4.66
N ASP A 239 25.58 -11.75 4.59
CA ASP A 239 26.48 -11.22 5.62
C ASP A 239 25.76 -10.98 6.96
N THR A 240 24.48 -10.61 6.90
CA THR A 240 23.65 -10.37 8.10
C THR A 240 22.99 -11.67 8.58
N TRP A 241 22.63 -12.54 7.68
CA TRP A 241 21.87 -13.76 7.90
C TRP A 241 22.60 -15.00 7.35
N PRO A 242 23.79 -15.36 7.90
CA PRO A 242 24.62 -16.45 7.33
C PRO A 242 23.95 -17.83 7.37
N ASP A 243 23.11 -18.07 8.39
CA ASP A 243 22.43 -19.35 8.63
C ASP A 243 20.93 -19.30 8.30
N TRP A 244 20.49 -18.29 7.51
CA TRP A 244 19.10 -18.20 7.14
C TRP A 244 18.66 -19.34 6.22
N GLU A 245 17.51 -19.90 6.51
CA GLU A 245 16.85 -20.94 5.72
C GLU A 245 15.44 -20.49 5.32
N TYR A 246 14.94 -21.02 4.21
CA TYR A 246 13.57 -20.79 3.80
C TYR A 246 12.60 -21.34 4.85
N PRO A 247 11.53 -20.60 5.22
CA PRO A 247 10.51 -21.07 6.17
C PRO A 247 9.94 -22.45 5.85
N GLU A 248 9.74 -22.75 4.56
CA GLU A 248 9.26 -24.05 4.10
C GLU A 248 10.39 -25.07 3.83
N GLY A 249 11.60 -24.81 4.36
CA GLY A 249 12.78 -25.66 4.34
C GLY A 249 13.70 -25.48 3.14
N ASN A 250 13.19 -25.17 1.97
CA ASN A 250 14.01 -24.89 0.77
C ASN A 250 13.23 -24.04 -0.25
N LEU A 251 13.95 -23.51 -1.24
CA LEU A 251 13.39 -22.64 -2.27
C LEU A 251 12.20 -23.26 -3.02
N GLU A 252 12.29 -24.54 -3.39
CA GLU A 252 11.24 -25.20 -4.17
C GLU A 252 9.96 -25.39 -3.32
N ALA A 253 10.12 -25.80 -2.08
CA ALA A 253 9.02 -25.93 -1.13
C ALA A 253 8.36 -24.57 -0.86
N GLU A 254 9.16 -23.51 -0.67
CA GLU A 254 8.69 -22.14 -0.51
C GLU A 254 7.86 -21.65 -1.71
N VAL A 255 8.36 -21.84 -2.92
CA VAL A 255 7.64 -21.51 -4.16
C VAL A 255 6.30 -22.25 -4.26
N ASN A 256 6.30 -23.56 -3.95
CA ASN A 256 5.07 -24.36 -4.00
C ASN A 256 4.06 -23.93 -2.93
N TRP A 257 4.53 -23.62 -1.72
CA TRP A 257 3.68 -23.09 -0.66
C TRP A 257 3.05 -21.75 -1.06
N LEU A 258 3.83 -20.81 -1.60
CA LEU A 258 3.34 -19.50 -2.08
C LEU A 258 2.30 -19.68 -3.19
N PHE A 259 2.51 -20.56 -4.16
CA PHE A 259 1.51 -20.84 -5.18
C PHE A 259 0.24 -21.47 -4.58
N GLY A 260 0.37 -22.34 -3.57
CA GLY A 260 -0.77 -22.85 -2.81
C GLY A 260 -1.56 -21.71 -2.14
N GLN A 261 -0.87 -20.80 -1.43
CA GLN A 261 -1.50 -19.60 -0.82
C GLN A 261 -2.21 -18.72 -1.86
N ALA A 262 -1.61 -18.56 -3.05
CA ALA A 262 -2.22 -17.78 -4.13
C ALA A 262 -3.48 -18.43 -4.68
N MET A 263 -3.46 -19.74 -4.90
CA MET A 263 -4.59 -20.50 -5.40
C MET A 263 -5.74 -20.53 -4.39
N ASP A 264 -5.46 -20.85 -3.13
CA ASP A 264 -6.46 -20.93 -2.07
C ASP A 264 -7.17 -19.57 -1.86
N ALA A 265 -6.39 -18.50 -1.85
CA ALA A 265 -6.95 -17.14 -1.67
C ALA A 265 -7.78 -16.71 -2.90
N SER A 266 -7.34 -17.00 -4.12
CA SER A 266 -8.08 -16.65 -5.33
C SER A 266 -9.38 -17.45 -5.46
N ASP A 267 -9.38 -18.74 -5.10
CA ASP A 267 -10.56 -19.60 -5.17
C ASP A 267 -11.69 -19.10 -4.28
N LYS A 268 -11.36 -18.51 -3.10
CA LYS A 268 -12.36 -17.90 -2.20
C LYS A 268 -13.17 -16.79 -2.85
N ILE A 269 -12.61 -16.10 -3.84
CA ILE A 269 -13.29 -14.98 -4.52
C ILE A 269 -13.73 -15.37 -5.93
N ALA A 270 -12.91 -16.05 -6.71
CA ALA A 270 -13.24 -16.41 -8.09
C ALA A 270 -14.52 -17.21 -8.20
N SER A 271 -14.82 -18.07 -7.21
CA SER A 271 -16.04 -18.85 -7.16
C SER A 271 -17.31 -18.04 -6.81
N THR A 272 -17.15 -16.79 -6.37
CA THR A 272 -18.27 -15.95 -5.89
C THR A 272 -18.62 -14.81 -6.84
N VAL A 273 -17.83 -14.58 -7.88
CA VAL A 273 -17.99 -13.45 -8.81
C VAL A 273 -18.29 -13.92 -10.22
N GLN A 274 -19.12 -13.16 -10.93
CA GLN A 274 -19.36 -13.33 -12.35
C GLN A 274 -18.53 -12.30 -13.13
N LEU A 275 -17.76 -12.76 -14.13
CA LEU A 275 -16.98 -11.88 -14.97
C LEU A 275 -17.88 -11.17 -15.97
N ALA A 276 -17.58 -9.90 -16.27
CA ALA A 276 -18.22 -9.16 -17.33
C ALA A 276 -17.96 -9.83 -18.70
N SER A 277 -18.99 -9.86 -19.53
CA SER A 277 -18.89 -10.49 -20.84
C SER A 277 -17.96 -9.71 -21.77
N ASN A 278 -17.00 -10.38 -22.37
CA ASN A 278 -16.12 -9.78 -23.38
C ASN A 278 -16.50 -10.27 -24.77
N SER A 279 -17.22 -9.45 -25.53
CA SER A 279 -17.63 -9.75 -26.92
C SER A 279 -16.44 -9.72 -27.90
N LYS A 280 -15.25 -9.29 -27.48
CA LYS A 280 -14.06 -9.05 -28.33
C LYS A 280 -14.28 -7.99 -29.42
N ILE A 281 -15.36 -7.23 -29.35
CA ILE A 281 -15.66 -6.11 -30.24
C ILE A 281 -15.16 -4.84 -29.57
N LEU A 282 -14.48 -3.99 -30.32
CA LEU A 282 -14.25 -2.60 -29.94
C LEU A 282 -15.43 -1.78 -30.49
N PRO A 283 -16.39 -1.34 -29.62
CA PRO A 283 -17.59 -0.65 -30.09
C PRO A 283 -17.25 0.60 -30.87
N GLN A 284 -17.77 0.70 -32.11
CA GLN A 284 -17.63 1.86 -33.00
C GLN A 284 -18.98 2.61 -33.18
N SER A 285 -20.05 2.02 -32.66
CA SER A 285 -21.40 2.57 -32.73
C SER A 285 -22.17 2.28 -31.44
N ILE A 286 -23.27 3.01 -31.24
CA ILE A 286 -24.12 2.88 -30.06
C ILE A 286 -24.85 1.52 -29.99
N SER A 287 -24.89 0.77 -31.07
CA SER A 287 -25.52 -0.55 -31.14
C SER A 287 -24.56 -1.71 -30.86
N GLU A 288 -23.29 -1.43 -30.74
CA GLU A 288 -22.26 -2.42 -30.39
C GLU A 288 -21.91 -2.35 -28.92
N HIS A 289 -21.90 -3.47 -28.25
CA HIS A 289 -21.67 -3.56 -26.82
C HIS A 289 -20.52 -4.51 -26.47
N ASN A 290 -19.76 -4.13 -25.49
CA ASN A 290 -18.79 -4.96 -24.84
C ASN A 290 -18.76 -4.64 -23.35
N ASP A 291 -19.45 -5.43 -22.54
CA ASP A 291 -19.60 -5.20 -21.11
C ASP A 291 -18.26 -5.04 -20.38
N TYR A 292 -17.24 -5.80 -20.83
CA TYR A 292 -15.89 -5.69 -20.26
C TYR A 292 -15.27 -4.30 -20.48
N LEU A 293 -15.43 -3.70 -21.65
CA LEU A 293 -14.91 -2.35 -21.93
C LEU A 293 -15.77 -1.28 -21.26
N GLU A 294 -17.10 -1.46 -21.28
CA GLU A 294 -18.05 -0.53 -20.68
C GLU A 294 -17.86 -0.41 -19.17
N MET A 295 -17.50 -1.50 -18.51
CA MET A 295 -17.18 -1.54 -17.09
C MET A 295 -16.10 -0.51 -16.70
N PHE A 296 -15.03 -0.37 -17.50
CA PHE A 296 -13.96 0.59 -17.22
C PHE A 296 -14.36 2.05 -17.45
N GLY A 297 -15.40 2.29 -18.23
CA GLY A 297 -15.96 3.62 -18.48
C GLY A 297 -17.17 3.96 -17.60
N ALA A 298 -17.62 3.03 -16.75
CA ALA A 298 -18.81 3.21 -15.94
C ALA A 298 -18.59 4.28 -14.85
N LEU A 299 -19.60 5.14 -14.65
CA LEU A 299 -19.61 6.12 -13.55
C LEU A 299 -19.82 5.47 -12.19
N ASP A 300 -20.48 4.34 -12.17
CA ASP A 300 -20.69 3.49 -10.99
C ASP A 300 -20.32 2.05 -11.36
N MET A 301 -19.28 1.54 -10.71
CA MET A 301 -18.77 0.18 -10.94
C MET A 301 -19.31 -0.83 -9.92
N SER A 302 -20.15 -0.42 -9.00
CA SER A 302 -20.65 -1.28 -7.91
C SER A 302 -21.49 -2.46 -8.40
N GLY A 303 -22.13 -2.32 -9.56
CA GLY A 303 -22.97 -3.35 -10.18
C GLY A 303 -22.20 -4.48 -10.88
N TYR A 304 -20.88 -4.34 -11.09
CA TYR A 304 -20.07 -5.41 -11.67
C TYR A 304 -19.51 -6.30 -10.57
N ASP A 305 -19.80 -7.59 -10.65
CA ASP A 305 -19.42 -8.53 -9.59
C ASP A 305 -17.92 -8.69 -9.44
N GLU A 306 -17.17 -8.70 -10.54
CA GLU A 306 -15.71 -8.82 -10.54
C GLU A 306 -14.98 -7.60 -9.99
N ILE A 307 -15.65 -6.45 -9.83
CA ILE A 307 -15.08 -5.27 -9.21
C ILE A 307 -15.23 -5.40 -7.68
N LEU A 308 -14.13 -5.63 -7.01
CA LEU A 308 -14.10 -5.81 -5.55
C LEU A 308 -13.84 -4.50 -4.79
N LEU A 309 -13.11 -3.59 -5.41
CA LEU A 309 -12.81 -2.25 -4.88
C LEU A 309 -12.64 -1.28 -6.05
N TRP A 310 -13.28 -0.12 -5.96
CA TRP A 310 -13.15 0.92 -6.97
C TRP A 310 -13.17 2.32 -6.35
N LYS A 311 -12.66 3.30 -7.08
CA LYS A 311 -12.70 4.70 -6.67
C LYS A 311 -13.80 5.44 -7.40
N GLN A 312 -14.73 6.01 -6.64
CA GLN A 312 -15.78 6.86 -7.20
C GLN A 312 -15.21 8.25 -7.53
N TYR A 313 -15.39 8.68 -8.77
CA TYR A 313 -15.14 10.05 -9.19
C TYR A 313 -16.38 10.90 -9.00
N SER A 314 -16.22 12.18 -8.67
CA SER A 314 -17.32 13.11 -8.44
C SER A 314 -16.94 14.51 -8.87
N GLN A 315 -17.59 15.01 -9.92
CA GLN A 315 -17.36 16.35 -10.41
C GLN A 315 -17.72 17.42 -9.36
N SER A 316 -18.80 17.21 -8.61
CA SER A 316 -19.24 18.14 -7.54
C SER A 316 -18.24 18.26 -6.39
N LEU A 317 -17.46 17.20 -6.15
CA LEU A 317 -16.41 17.18 -5.13
C LEU A 317 -15.02 17.48 -5.69
N GLY A 318 -14.91 17.80 -6.98
CA GLY A 318 -13.63 18.02 -7.64
C GLY A 318 -12.74 16.77 -7.74
N ILE A 319 -13.32 15.57 -7.58
CA ILE A 319 -12.60 14.30 -7.67
C ILE A 319 -12.71 13.78 -9.09
N ALA A 320 -11.65 13.98 -9.87
CA ALA A 320 -11.60 13.59 -11.28
C ALA A 320 -10.22 13.05 -11.65
N ASN A 321 -10.13 12.43 -12.83
CA ASN A 321 -8.83 12.17 -13.48
C ASN A 321 -8.75 12.89 -14.82
N GLY A 322 -7.53 13.23 -15.22
CA GLY A 322 -7.26 13.97 -16.45
C GLY A 322 -7.05 13.12 -17.68
N THR A 323 -7.22 11.78 -17.60
CA THR A 323 -6.85 10.85 -18.67
C THR A 323 -7.47 11.22 -20.02
N ALA A 324 -8.79 11.47 -20.08
CA ALA A 324 -9.47 11.85 -21.30
C ALA A 324 -8.99 13.20 -21.86
N GLN A 325 -8.74 14.18 -20.99
CA GLN A 325 -8.21 15.49 -21.37
C GLN A 325 -6.82 15.37 -21.99
N TYR A 326 -5.93 14.59 -21.36
CA TYR A 326 -4.59 14.37 -21.88
C TYR A 326 -4.61 13.63 -23.23
N ALA A 327 -5.48 12.63 -23.39
CA ALA A 327 -5.65 11.94 -24.67
C ALA A 327 -6.14 12.87 -25.78
N ALA A 328 -7.09 13.77 -25.46
CA ALA A 328 -7.72 14.64 -26.46
C ALA A 328 -6.88 15.87 -26.81
N SER A 329 -6.15 16.43 -25.85
CA SER A 329 -5.47 17.73 -26.00
C SER A 329 -3.97 17.64 -26.30
N GLY A 330 -3.34 16.48 -26.15
CA GLY A 330 -1.90 16.31 -26.35
C GLY A 330 -1.03 17.07 -25.34
N ASN A 331 -1.58 17.54 -24.23
CA ASN A 331 -0.87 18.35 -23.23
C ASN A 331 0.02 17.53 -22.29
N ALA A 332 0.14 16.23 -22.51
CA ALA A 332 0.87 15.36 -21.59
C ALA A 332 2.39 15.46 -21.74
N ASP A 333 2.88 16.12 -22.81
CA ASP A 333 4.32 16.15 -23.16
C ASP A 333 4.95 14.73 -23.22
N LEU A 334 4.13 13.74 -23.55
CA LEU A 334 4.48 12.32 -23.61
C LEU A 334 4.23 11.81 -25.03
N GLY A 335 5.06 10.86 -25.45
CA GLY A 335 4.93 10.23 -26.77
C GLY A 335 5.38 8.79 -26.75
N LEU A 336 4.88 7.99 -27.69
CA LEU A 336 5.37 6.64 -27.90
C LEU A 336 6.81 6.68 -28.41
N THR A 337 7.62 5.74 -27.90
CA THR A 337 8.97 5.55 -28.46
C THR A 337 8.87 5.01 -29.89
N ARG A 338 9.93 5.21 -30.68
CA ARG A 338 10.05 4.60 -32.01
C ARG A 338 9.94 3.07 -31.94
N GLY A 339 10.51 2.45 -30.88
CA GLY A 339 10.43 1.02 -30.66
C GLY A 339 8.98 0.54 -30.52
N MET A 340 8.21 1.24 -29.69
CA MET A 340 6.79 0.93 -29.50
C MET A 340 5.97 1.09 -30.81
N VAL A 341 6.18 2.20 -31.54
CA VAL A 341 5.51 2.42 -32.83
C VAL A 341 5.88 1.29 -33.83
N SER A 342 7.14 0.87 -33.83
CA SER A 342 7.61 -0.20 -34.71
C SER A 342 7.07 -1.59 -34.32
N ALA A 343 6.58 -1.76 -33.08
CA ALA A 343 5.97 -3.02 -32.62
C ALA A 343 4.51 -3.20 -33.09
N PHE A 344 3.84 -2.16 -33.55
CA PHE A 344 2.51 -2.30 -34.12
C PHE A 344 2.57 -3.08 -35.46
N LEU A 345 1.64 -4.00 -35.60
CA LEU A 345 1.52 -4.82 -36.81
C LEU A 345 0.40 -4.25 -37.71
N MET A 346 0.59 -4.41 -39.02
CA MET A 346 -0.42 -4.14 -40.01
C MET A 346 -1.47 -5.26 -40.03
N GLU A 347 -2.56 -5.09 -40.79
CA GLU A 347 -3.65 -6.07 -40.89
C GLU A 347 -3.18 -7.46 -41.35
N ASP A 348 -2.12 -7.51 -42.14
CA ASP A 348 -1.49 -8.75 -42.61
C ASP A 348 -0.55 -9.39 -41.58
N GLY A 349 -0.41 -8.81 -40.40
CA GLY A 349 0.45 -9.30 -39.32
C GLY A 349 1.92 -8.94 -39.47
N LEU A 350 2.30 -8.14 -40.46
CA LEU A 350 3.67 -7.67 -40.67
C LEU A 350 3.92 -6.29 -39.99
N PRO A 351 5.17 -5.97 -39.63
CA PRO A 351 5.54 -4.63 -39.22
C PRO A 351 5.29 -3.60 -40.37
N PHE A 352 4.91 -2.38 -40.06
CA PHE A 352 4.61 -1.33 -41.07
C PHE A 352 5.79 -0.97 -41.95
N TYR A 353 7.00 -1.36 -41.61
CA TYR A 353 8.25 -1.12 -42.34
C TYR A 353 8.77 -2.36 -43.10
N ALA A 354 8.04 -3.45 -43.12
CA ALA A 354 8.45 -4.72 -43.78
C ALA A 354 8.11 -4.73 -45.27
#